data_b4f7059642c9f964f51ef59b68e6aca6
#
_entry.id   b4f7059642c9f964f51ef59b68e6aca6
#
_cell.length_a   1.000
_cell.length_b   1.000
_cell.length_c   1.000
_cell.angle_alpha   90.00
_cell.angle_beta   90.00
_cell.angle_gamma   90.00
#
_symmetry.space_group_name_H-M   'P 1'
#
loop_
_entity.id
_entity.type
_entity.pdbx_description
1 polymer ?
#
loop_
_entity_poly.entity_id
_entity_poly.type
_entity_poly.pdbx_seq_one_letter_code
_entity_poly.pdbx_strand_id
1 'polypeptide(L)'
;MSQNVDDSAPDRGPAPDPEAAADAVPKPDPGATLELLADDDARELFERADERRTIPELAAECGLARSTAYRKVNRLVEAGLLVPTNRPVGDTGRATEYRRSVERIEIGIGDRTSVEFTG
;
A
#
# COMPACT_ATOMS: atom_id res chain seq x y z
N MET A 1 -5.54 28.20 -21.02
CA MET A 1 -5.22 27.51 -20.92
C MET A 1 -5.26 26.77 -20.30
N SER A 2 -5.16 26.86 -20.54
CA SER A 2 -4.90 26.01 -20.07
C SER A 2 -4.75 25.34 -19.58
N GLN A 3 -4.72 25.39 -19.64
CA GLN A 3 -4.47 24.52 -19.37
C GLN A 3 -4.31 23.86 -18.84
N ASN A 4 -4.46 24.10 -19.07
CA ASN A 4 -4.18 23.21 -18.69
C ASN A 4 -4.31 22.46 -18.34
N VAL A 5 -4.49 22.72 -18.58
CA VAL A 5 -4.46 21.79 -18.46
C VAL A 5 -4.47 20.91 -18.38
N ASP A 6 -4.37 20.91 -18.69
CA ASP A 6 -4.25 19.93 -18.75
C ASP A 6 -3.85 19.21 -18.59
N ASP A 7 -3.73 19.60 -18.94
CA ASP A 7 -3.11 18.79 -18.88
C ASP A 7 -2.97 18.20 -18.06
N SER A 8 -2.94 18.27 -17.94
CA SER A 8 -2.62 17.59 -17.29
C SER A 8 -3.19 16.65 -17.01
N ALA A 9 -3.80 16.67 -17.05
CA ALA A 9 -4.31 15.64 -16.70
C ALA A 9 -3.91 14.55 -17.32
N PRO A 10 -3.69 14.63 -17.96
CA PRO A 10 -3.57 13.47 -18.45
C PRO A 10 -2.55 12.66 -18.11
N ASP A 11 -2.05 12.94 -17.89
CA ASP A 11 -1.27 12.20 -17.70
C ASP A 11 -1.52 11.20 -17.07
N ARG A 12 -2.34 11.05 -16.90
CA ARG A 12 -2.68 10.10 -16.45
C ARG A 12 -3.63 9.63 -17.08
N GLY A 13 -4.03 10.11 -17.87
CA GLY A 13 -5.10 9.77 -18.59
C GLY A 13 -5.30 8.33 -18.75
N PRO A 14 -4.73 7.62 -19.58
CA PRO A 14 -5.05 6.21 -19.60
C PRO A 14 -4.54 5.53 -18.36
N ALA A 15 -5.36 4.68 -17.82
CA ALA A 15 -4.93 3.89 -16.69
C ALA A 15 -3.79 3.00 -17.12
N PRO A 16 -2.78 2.86 -16.28
CA PRO A 16 -1.71 1.93 -16.60
C PRO A 16 -2.24 0.52 -16.57
N ASP A 17 -1.64 -0.34 -17.34
CA ASP A 17 -2.02 -1.73 -17.25
C ASP A 17 -1.50 -2.30 -15.93
N PRO A 18 -2.02 -3.47 -15.54
CA PRO A 18 -1.65 -4.02 -14.24
C PRO A 18 -0.17 -4.27 -14.07
N GLU A 19 0.50 -4.61 -15.14
CA GLU A 19 1.94 -4.87 -15.04
C GLU A 19 2.70 -3.58 -14.84
N ALA A 20 2.33 -2.55 -15.57
CA ALA A 20 2.97 -1.25 -15.39
C ALA A 20 2.71 -0.71 -14.01
N ALA A 21 1.49 -0.93 -13.49
CA ALA A 21 1.17 -0.46 -12.16
C ALA A 21 2.03 -1.17 -11.11
N ALA A 22 2.27 -2.47 -11.31
CA ALA A 22 3.10 -3.21 -10.39
C ALA A 22 4.53 -2.68 -10.39
N ASP A 23 5.03 -2.34 -11.59
CA ASP A 23 6.37 -1.81 -11.69
C ASP A 23 6.47 -0.40 -11.14
N ALA A 24 5.35 0.29 -11.09
CA ALA A 24 5.31 1.68 -10.66
C ALA A 24 4.89 1.84 -9.21
N VAL A 25 5.10 0.82 -8.39
CA VAL A 25 4.79 0.91 -6.97
C VAL A 25 5.57 2.06 -6.36
N PRO A 26 4.91 2.93 -5.58
CA PRO A 26 5.60 4.05 -4.98
C PRO A 26 6.69 3.59 -4.03
N LYS A 27 7.74 4.37 -3.94
CA LYS A 27 8.76 4.13 -2.94
C LYS A 27 8.20 4.51 -1.57
N PRO A 28 8.66 3.83 -0.51
CA PRO A 28 8.19 4.18 0.83
C PRO A 28 8.44 5.65 1.13
N ASP A 29 7.43 6.28 1.68
CA ASP A 29 7.48 7.70 2.02
C ASP A 29 7.57 7.86 3.53
N PRO A 30 8.66 8.46 4.05
CA PRO A 30 8.85 8.53 5.50
C PRO A 30 7.73 9.26 6.24
N GLY A 31 7.26 10.38 5.71
CA GLY A 31 6.20 11.13 6.37
C GLY A 31 4.91 10.38 6.46
N ALA A 32 4.48 9.80 5.31
CA ALA A 32 3.26 9.02 5.30
C ALA A 32 3.40 7.78 6.17
N THR A 33 4.59 7.19 6.20
CA THR A 33 4.84 6.03 7.05
C THR A 33 4.60 6.36 8.51
N LEU A 34 5.14 7.48 8.97
CA LEU A 34 4.95 7.86 10.37
C LEU A 34 3.48 8.06 10.70
N GLU A 35 2.73 8.71 9.81
CA GLU A 35 1.31 8.92 10.05
C GLU A 35 0.55 7.61 10.09
N LEU A 36 0.84 6.72 9.16
CA LEU A 36 0.12 5.47 9.08
C LEU A 36 0.44 4.55 10.25
N LEU A 37 1.69 4.51 10.66
CA LEU A 37 2.08 3.60 11.73
C LEU A 37 1.67 4.11 13.10
N ALA A 38 1.21 5.34 13.19
CA ALA A 38 0.55 5.82 14.41
C ALA A 38 -0.84 5.22 14.57
N ASP A 39 -1.41 4.70 13.49
CA ASP A 39 -2.71 4.04 13.51
C ASP A 39 -2.48 2.57 13.80
N ASP A 40 -3.01 2.08 14.92
CA ASP A 40 -2.81 0.69 15.34
C ASP A 40 -3.28 -0.29 14.28
N ASP A 41 -4.41 0.01 13.64
CA ASP A 41 -4.97 -0.90 12.64
C ASP A 41 -4.07 -0.96 11.41
N ALA A 42 -3.59 0.19 10.95
CA ALA A 42 -2.72 0.21 9.78
C ALA A 42 -1.40 -0.52 10.08
N ARG A 43 -0.89 -0.32 11.29
CA ARG A 43 0.35 -0.98 11.67
C ARG A 43 0.16 -2.49 11.69
N GLU A 44 -0.96 -2.96 12.25
CA GLU A 44 -1.21 -4.39 12.30
C GLU A 44 -1.40 -4.97 10.91
N LEU A 45 -2.08 -4.25 10.04
CA LEU A 45 -2.24 -4.70 8.66
C LEU A 45 -0.89 -4.88 7.99
N PHE A 46 0.02 -3.93 8.21
CA PHE A 46 1.37 -4.05 7.67
C PHE A 46 2.07 -5.27 8.25
N GLU A 47 1.96 -5.49 9.55
CA GLU A 47 2.61 -6.62 10.19
C GLU A 47 2.09 -7.94 9.68
N ARG A 48 0.78 -8.02 9.43
CA ARG A 48 0.18 -9.27 8.96
C ARG A 48 0.40 -9.54 7.48
N ALA A 49 0.96 -8.58 6.76
CA ALA A 49 1.26 -8.76 5.36
C ALA A 49 2.66 -9.31 5.14
N ASP A 50 3.16 -10.06 6.10
CA ASP A 50 4.45 -10.74 5.96
C ASP A 50 4.39 -11.83 4.90
N GLU A 51 3.19 -12.30 4.58
CA GLU A 51 2.93 -13.16 3.45
C GLU A 51 1.82 -12.54 2.62
N ARG A 52 1.69 -12.99 1.39
CA ARG A 52 0.65 -12.48 0.52
C ARG A 52 -0.72 -12.84 1.08
N ARG A 53 -1.55 -11.84 1.25
CA ARG A 53 -2.89 -12.02 1.79
C ARG A 53 -3.85 -11.07 1.09
N THR A 54 -5.07 -11.53 0.91
CA THR A 54 -6.13 -10.69 0.38
C THR A 54 -6.65 -9.77 1.48
N ILE A 55 -7.39 -8.73 1.08
CA ILE A 55 -7.97 -7.83 2.08
C ILE A 55 -8.93 -8.54 3.01
N PRO A 56 -9.82 -9.43 2.53
CA PRO A 56 -10.66 -10.17 3.48
C PRO A 56 -9.86 -10.98 4.49
N GLU A 57 -8.74 -11.57 4.05
CA GLU A 57 -7.89 -12.31 4.98
C GLU A 57 -7.26 -11.38 6.00
N LEU A 58 -6.75 -10.25 5.54
CA LEU A 58 -6.15 -9.29 6.45
C LEU A 58 -7.18 -8.74 7.43
N ALA A 59 -8.39 -8.45 6.94
CA ALA A 59 -9.44 -7.95 7.80
C ALA A 59 -9.78 -8.97 8.89
N ALA A 60 -9.88 -10.23 8.52
CA ALA A 60 -10.21 -11.27 9.49
C ALA A 60 -9.12 -11.42 10.54
N GLU A 61 -7.86 -11.37 10.11
CA GLU A 61 -6.77 -11.54 11.07
C GLU A 61 -6.62 -10.36 12.01
N CYS A 62 -6.97 -9.17 11.53
CA CYS A 62 -6.85 -7.97 12.36
C CYS A 62 -8.14 -7.62 13.08
N GLY A 63 -9.21 -8.39 12.86
CA GLY A 63 -10.48 -8.10 13.50
C GLY A 63 -11.11 -6.82 13.02
N LEU A 64 -10.98 -6.50 11.74
CA LEU A 64 -11.48 -5.26 11.17
C LEU A 64 -12.63 -5.54 10.20
N ALA A 65 -13.53 -4.55 10.09
CA ALA A 65 -14.51 -4.58 9.02
C ALA A 65 -13.77 -4.48 7.68
N ARG A 66 -14.33 -5.12 6.64
CA ARG A 66 -13.69 -5.11 5.35
C ARG A 66 -13.51 -3.71 4.80
N SER A 67 -14.51 -2.84 4.99
CA SER A 67 -14.41 -1.48 4.48
C SER A 67 -13.26 -0.73 5.14
N THR A 68 -13.08 -0.93 6.43
CA THR A 68 -11.98 -0.31 7.14
C THR A 68 -10.65 -0.84 6.65
N ALA A 69 -10.56 -2.17 6.53
CA ALA A 69 -9.31 -2.78 6.05
C ALA A 69 -9.00 -2.31 4.63
N TYR A 70 -10.02 -2.23 3.77
CA TYR A 70 -9.83 -1.80 2.40
C TYR A 70 -9.25 -0.40 2.35
N ARG A 71 -9.83 0.50 3.13
CA ARG A 71 -9.38 1.89 3.13
C ARG A 71 -7.95 2.01 3.62
N LYS A 72 -7.62 1.29 4.68
CA LYS A 72 -6.28 1.41 5.27
C LYS A 72 -5.23 0.69 4.44
N VAL A 73 -5.58 -0.44 3.84
CA VAL A 73 -4.67 -1.11 2.94
C VAL A 73 -4.34 -0.22 1.76
N ASN A 74 -5.34 0.48 1.21
CA ASN A 74 -5.08 1.38 0.09
C ASN A 74 -4.12 2.50 0.49
N ARG A 75 -4.25 3.01 1.70
CA ARG A 75 -3.33 4.03 2.17
C ARG A 75 -1.91 3.49 2.32
N LEU A 76 -1.80 2.25 2.78
CA LEU A 76 -0.48 1.62 2.89
C LEU A 76 0.15 1.42 1.51
N VAL A 77 -0.65 1.07 0.52
CA VAL A 77 -0.15 0.94 -0.84
C VAL A 77 0.31 2.30 -1.37
N GLU A 78 -0.49 3.34 -1.13
CA GLU A 78 -0.13 4.68 -1.59
C GLU A 78 1.15 5.17 -0.93
N ALA A 79 1.38 4.78 0.30
CA ALA A 79 2.60 5.18 1.01
C ALA A 79 3.80 4.32 0.62
N GLY A 80 3.60 3.31 -0.22
CA GLY A 80 4.70 2.46 -0.66
C GLY A 80 5.04 1.34 0.29
N LEU A 81 4.16 1.05 1.25
CA LEU A 81 4.45 0.05 2.26
C LEU A 81 3.89 -1.32 1.93
N LEU A 82 2.87 -1.39 1.10
CA LEU A 82 2.31 -2.66 0.65
C LEU A 82 2.33 -2.71 -0.86
N VAL A 83 2.53 -3.91 -1.38
CA VAL A 83 2.60 -4.15 -2.82
C VAL A 83 1.44 -5.05 -3.21
N PRO A 84 0.57 -4.60 -4.12
CA PRO A 84 -0.50 -5.46 -4.61
C PRO A 84 0.02 -6.41 -5.66
N THR A 85 -0.53 -7.61 -5.67
CA THR A 85 -0.22 -8.62 -6.67
C THR A 85 -1.52 -9.30 -7.06
N ASN A 86 -1.81 -9.37 -8.34
CA ASN A 86 -2.98 -10.07 -8.82
C ASN A 86 -2.63 -11.53 -9.06
N ARG A 87 -3.52 -12.41 -8.65
CA ARG A 87 -3.34 -13.83 -8.82
C ARG A 87 -4.63 -14.42 -9.39
N PRO A 88 -4.52 -15.30 -10.40
CA PRO A 88 -5.72 -15.96 -10.91
C PRO A 88 -6.36 -16.83 -9.84
N VAL A 89 -7.67 -16.81 -9.78
CA VAL A 89 -8.43 -17.62 -8.83
C VAL A 89 -9.54 -18.29 -9.60
N GLY A 90 -9.51 -19.63 -9.63
CA GLY A 90 -10.50 -20.38 -10.37
C GLY A 90 -10.42 -20.08 -11.85
N ASP A 91 -11.56 -20.21 -12.53
CA ASP A 91 -11.61 -20.06 -13.97
C ASP A 91 -11.84 -18.63 -14.42
N THR A 92 -12.45 -17.81 -13.58
CA THR A 92 -12.96 -16.53 -14.03
C THR A 92 -12.54 -15.37 -13.18
N GLY A 93 -11.87 -15.60 -12.06
CA GLY A 93 -11.61 -14.52 -11.14
C GLY A 93 -10.14 -14.23 -10.96
N ARG A 94 -9.90 -13.13 -10.32
CA ARG A 94 -8.57 -12.78 -9.85
C ARG A 94 -8.71 -12.27 -8.44
N ALA A 95 -7.74 -12.60 -7.62
CA ALA A 95 -7.66 -12.07 -6.27
C ALA A 95 -6.46 -11.15 -6.20
N THR A 96 -6.63 -10.02 -5.56
CA THR A 96 -5.52 -9.13 -5.28
C THR A 96 -4.98 -9.48 -3.90
N GLU A 97 -3.72 -9.80 -3.85
CA GLU A 97 -3.04 -10.10 -2.60
C GLU A 97 -2.04 -8.99 -2.33
N TYR A 98 -1.76 -8.76 -1.07
CA TYR A 98 -0.87 -7.69 -0.64
C TYR A 98 0.21 -8.27 0.23
N ARG A 99 1.40 -7.72 0.11
CA ARG A 99 2.50 -8.07 0.99
C ARG A 99 3.32 -6.83 1.28
N ARG A 100 4.12 -6.91 2.31
CA ARG A 100 4.98 -5.79 2.66
C ARG A 100 5.99 -5.53 1.54
N SER A 101 6.23 -4.27 1.28
CA SER A 101 7.26 -3.88 0.33
C SER A 101 8.65 -3.93 0.98
N VAL A 102 8.70 -3.82 2.30
CA VAL A 102 9.94 -3.89 3.06
C VAL A 102 9.73 -4.84 4.22
N GLU A 103 10.80 -5.43 4.71
CA GLU A 103 10.69 -6.35 5.83
C GLU A 103 10.58 -5.64 7.15
N ARG A 104 11.13 -4.46 7.23
CA ARG A 104 11.31 -3.82 8.51
C ARG A 104 11.35 -2.31 8.35
N ILE A 105 10.73 -1.64 9.29
CA ILE A 105 10.76 -0.19 9.35
C ILE A 105 11.29 0.18 10.72
N GLU A 106 12.34 0.99 10.74
CA GLU A 106 12.93 1.45 11.99
C GLU A 106 12.73 2.94 12.09
N ILE A 107 12.23 3.39 13.23
CA ILE A 107 11.96 4.78 13.47
C ILE A 107 12.83 5.24 14.63
N GLY A 108 13.65 6.24 14.38
CA GLY A 108 14.48 6.84 15.41
C GLY A 108 13.98 8.23 15.70
N ILE A 109 13.85 8.54 16.98
CA ILE A 109 13.41 9.86 17.42
C ILE A 109 14.39 10.35 18.47
N GLY A 110 14.90 11.52 18.26
CA GLY A 110 15.84 12.14 19.16
C GLY A 110 16.02 13.58 18.73
N ASP A 111 17.25 13.97 18.43
CA ASP A 111 17.49 15.30 17.90
C ASP A 111 16.77 15.48 16.58
N ARG A 112 16.60 14.42 15.83
CA ARG A 112 15.82 14.44 14.61
C ARG A 112 15.11 13.11 14.47
N THR A 113 14.09 13.09 13.63
CA THR A 113 13.35 11.88 13.34
C THR A 113 13.91 11.24 12.10
N SER A 114 14.10 9.94 12.16
CA SER A 114 14.57 9.18 11.01
C SER A 114 13.67 7.97 10.80
N VAL A 115 13.49 7.58 9.53
CA VAL A 115 12.74 6.40 9.17
C VAL A 115 13.59 5.63 8.19
N GLU A 116 13.87 4.38 8.51
CA GLU A 116 14.69 3.54 7.65
C GLU A 116 13.90 2.30 7.25
N PHE A 117 14.03 1.93 6.00
CA PHE A 117 13.34 0.78 5.43
C PHE A 117 14.38 -0.28 5.07
N THR A 118 14.13 -1.51 5.50
CA THR A 118 15.06 -2.61 5.28
C THR A 118 14.34 -3.76 4.59
N GLY A 119 15.00 -4.38 3.66
CA GLY A 119 14.45 -5.53 2.96
C GLY A 119 14.01 -5.25 1.53
#